data_a8ee366ee6e35d870953701be7e52b58
#
_entry.id   a8ee366ee6e35d870953701be7e52b58
#
_cell.length_a   1.000
_cell.length_b   1.000
_cell.length_c   1.000
_cell.angle_alpha   90.00
_cell.angle_beta   90.00
_cell.angle_gamma   90.00
#
_symmetry.space_group_name_H-M   'P 1'
#
loop_
_entity.id
_entity.type
_entity.pdbx_description
1 polymer ?
#
loop_
_entity_poly.entity_id
_entity_poly.type
_entity_poly.pdbx_seq_one_letter_code
_entity_poly.pdbx_strand_id
1 'polypeptide(L)'
;MRLLLAILTVLVLRSFTLSAQSIELVNPIITGFYPDPSVVKVGPDYYLVNSTFSYFPGIPVMHSRDLKNWKQIGHVISRPSQMNFLGDRMTRGLFAPAIEYHNGTFYVTCTLIDRKGNFVVTTKNPAGPWSDPVFLPEVKGIDPSLFFEHDKAYVVYNSDPPGNTSLYDGHRSIKIIELDPVKLTTVGEARIVVNGGVDLSKKPVWIEGPHLMKRTNWYYLYAAEGGTSVNHTEVVFRSKSPWGPFVPYAHNPILSQRELPQDRPHPITSAGHAQFVEGPDGQTYAIFLAVRPYEDNHYNTGRETFIVPVVWKDEWPVMNPGPNGVQYAYTAKYPEVKQPGALPQSGNFAYTLTFEKQLDPTLLFLRTVDSSNFSLSKGKGLTLKLKPETCAELGNPAFIGKRQQHLYCTTETELLFAPQSASEKAGLVVFQDEKHFYYLCKSLVNGKPLLQLFKSQPDDQQNPELLAQAPLKSATAKVRLRVEAAGDTYSFGFSENGKTWTSLKDKADARFLSTQTAGGFIGCLFGMYATSSGQPTTNSASFTWLKYSGNDPVYK
;
A
#
# COMPACT_ATOMS: atom_id res chain seq x y z
N MET A 1 69.39 -8.47 53.32
CA MET A 1 68.43 -9.50 52.96
C MET A 1 67.11 -8.82 52.67
N ARG A 2 66.85 -8.46 51.43
CA ARG A 2 65.59 -7.78 50.99
C ARG A 2 64.81 -8.74 50.08
N LEU A 3 63.69 -9.17 50.57
CA LEU A 3 62.70 -10.00 49.80
C LEU A 3 62.02 -9.13 48.77
N LEU A 4 62.13 -9.44 47.48
CA LEU A 4 61.31 -8.89 46.40
C LEU A 4 60.04 -9.76 46.26
N LEU A 5 58.88 -9.16 46.53
CA LEU A 5 57.59 -9.74 46.23
C LEU A 5 57.23 -9.36 44.79
N ALA A 6 57.16 -10.35 43.90
CA ALA A 6 56.65 -10.17 42.55
C ALA A 6 55.11 -10.38 42.53
N ILE A 7 54.38 -9.32 42.30
CA ILE A 7 52.90 -9.38 42.09
C ILE A 7 52.66 -9.71 40.63
N LEU A 8 52.14 -10.92 40.35
CA LEU A 8 51.73 -11.37 39.04
C LEU A 8 50.27 -10.90 38.80
N THR A 9 50.10 -9.84 38.03
CA THR A 9 48.76 -9.37 37.64
C THR A 9 48.27 -10.19 36.44
N VAL A 10 47.35 -11.12 36.67
CA VAL A 10 46.69 -11.88 35.61
C VAL A 10 45.61 -10.99 35.00
N LEU A 11 45.87 -10.45 33.79
CA LEU A 11 44.83 -9.79 32.96
C LEU A 11 43.94 -10.87 32.36
N VAL A 12 42.75 -11.05 32.94
CA VAL A 12 41.67 -11.85 32.33
C VAL A 12 41.06 -11.03 31.20
N LEU A 13 41.51 -11.22 29.97
CA LEU A 13 40.84 -10.78 28.77
C LEU A 13 39.50 -11.54 28.64
N ARG A 14 38.44 -10.95 29.15
CA ARG A 14 37.09 -11.40 28.78
C ARG A 14 36.86 -11.04 27.29
N SER A 15 37.03 -12.03 26.43
CA SER A 15 36.55 -11.97 25.07
C SER A 15 35.01 -11.86 25.12
N PHE A 16 34.50 -10.63 25.06
CA PHE A 16 33.09 -10.42 24.73
C PHE A 16 32.89 -10.92 23.29
N THR A 17 32.45 -12.14 23.13
CA THR A 17 31.80 -12.53 21.86
C THR A 17 30.59 -11.65 21.73
N LEU A 18 30.68 -10.55 20.95
CA LEU A 18 29.52 -9.87 20.43
C LEU A 18 28.79 -10.93 19.62
N SER A 19 27.75 -11.54 20.19
CA SER A 19 26.76 -12.24 19.41
C SER A 19 26.22 -11.21 18.43
N ALA A 20 26.50 -11.38 17.14
CA ALA A 20 25.94 -10.50 16.12
C ALA A 20 24.41 -10.57 16.27
N GLN A 21 23.82 -9.47 16.73
CA GLN A 21 22.36 -9.40 16.87
C GLN A 21 21.76 -9.58 15.47
N SER A 22 20.81 -10.48 15.37
CA SER A 22 20.09 -10.73 14.13
C SER A 22 18.61 -10.35 14.29
N ILE A 23 18.03 -9.93 13.20
CA ILE A 23 16.62 -9.58 13.09
C ILE A 23 15.97 -10.48 12.04
N GLU A 24 14.72 -10.83 12.24
CA GLU A 24 13.92 -11.50 11.25
C GLU A 24 13.03 -10.49 10.51
N LEU A 25 13.23 -10.35 9.19
CA LEU A 25 12.40 -9.56 8.29
C LEU A 25 11.23 -10.44 7.86
N VAL A 26 10.02 -10.13 8.31
CA VAL A 26 8.82 -10.91 8.03
C VAL A 26 8.04 -10.28 6.89
N ASN A 27 7.78 -11.05 5.84
CA ASN A 27 7.02 -10.65 4.65
C ASN A 27 5.51 -10.91 4.77
N PRO A 28 4.66 -10.00 4.27
CA PRO A 28 5.00 -8.65 3.82
C PRO A 28 5.57 -7.79 4.95
N ILE A 29 6.54 -6.92 4.65
CA ILE A 29 7.05 -5.96 5.65
C ILE A 29 6.05 -4.85 5.94
N ILE A 30 5.10 -4.60 5.01
CA ILE A 30 3.92 -3.76 5.20
C ILE A 30 2.72 -4.50 4.60
N THR A 31 1.84 -5.00 5.46
CA THR A 31 0.67 -5.79 5.09
C THR A 31 -0.49 -4.92 4.64
N GLY A 32 -1.33 -5.46 3.78
CA GLY A 32 -2.49 -4.79 3.19
C GLY A 32 -2.11 -3.96 1.96
N PHE A 33 -3.06 -3.23 1.45
CA PHE A 33 -2.94 -2.43 0.23
C PHE A 33 -1.88 -1.32 0.36
N TYR A 34 -0.62 -1.66 0.10
CA TYR A 34 0.55 -0.79 0.02
C TYR A 34 1.39 -1.21 -1.19
N PRO A 35 0.91 -0.96 -2.43
CA PRO A 35 1.59 -1.36 -3.66
C PRO A 35 2.68 -0.37 -4.08
N ASP A 36 3.44 -0.77 -5.10
CA ASP A 36 4.40 0.07 -5.82
C ASP A 36 5.34 0.81 -4.84
N PRO A 37 6.08 0.07 -3.98
CA PRO A 37 6.91 0.69 -2.97
C PRO A 37 8.14 1.36 -3.59
N SER A 38 8.46 2.57 -3.13
CA SER A 38 9.72 3.21 -3.40
C SER A 38 10.37 3.64 -2.09
N VAL A 39 11.69 3.44 -1.96
CA VAL A 39 12.44 3.59 -0.70
C VAL A 39 13.74 4.36 -0.89
N VAL A 40 14.04 5.27 0.05
CA VAL A 40 15.34 5.97 0.10
C VAL A 40 15.97 5.86 1.48
N LYS A 41 17.29 5.69 1.53
CA LYS A 41 18.11 5.69 2.75
C LYS A 41 18.74 7.07 2.94
N VAL A 42 18.57 7.66 4.13
CA VAL A 42 19.19 8.94 4.50
C VAL A 42 19.89 8.78 5.86
N GLY A 43 21.19 8.62 5.85
CA GLY A 43 21.94 8.23 7.05
C GLY A 43 21.46 6.88 7.58
N PRO A 44 21.01 6.78 8.85
CA PRO A 44 20.49 5.55 9.40
C PRO A 44 18.99 5.33 9.15
N ASP A 45 18.32 6.28 8.51
CA ASP A 45 16.86 6.31 8.39
C ASP A 45 16.43 5.89 6.97
N TYR A 46 15.34 5.14 6.90
CA TYR A 46 14.69 4.70 5.66
C TYR A 46 13.32 5.35 5.54
N TYR A 47 13.00 5.86 4.35
CA TYR A 47 11.72 6.45 4.03
C TYR A 47 11.13 5.73 2.83
N LEU A 48 9.87 5.28 2.96
CA LEU A 48 9.19 4.50 1.93
C LEU A 48 7.83 5.12 1.63
N VAL A 49 7.46 5.13 0.36
CA VAL A 49 6.19 5.62 -0.15
C VAL A 49 5.48 4.53 -0.97
N ASN A 50 4.15 4.61 -1.07
CA ASN A 50 3.32 3.68 -1.82
C ASN A 50 2.22 4.41 -2.60
N SER A 51 1.70 3.79 -3.66
CA SER A 51 0.50 4.23 -4.37
C SER A 51 -0.72 4.23 -3.46
N THR A 52 -1.62 5.19 -3.68
CA THR A 52 -2.90 5.24 -2.98
C THR A 52 -4.09 5.42 -3.90
N PHE A 53 -3.84 5.57 -5.18
CA PHE A 53 -4.90 5.79 -6.16
C PHE A 53 -5.78 6.98 -5.77
N SER A 54 -7.11 6.82 -5.72
CA SER A 54 -8.02 7.92 -5.35
C SER A 54 -8.36 7.97 -3.86
N TYR A 55 -7.63 7.24 -3.01
CA TYR A 55 -7.77 7.42 -1.56
C TYR A 55 -7.07 8.68 -1.07
N PHE A 56 -7.68 9.34 -0.08
CA PHE A 56 -7.14 10.54 0.57
C PHE A 56 -6.95 10.30 2.08
N PRO A 57 -5.84 10.77 2.70
CA PRO A 57 -4.68 11.42 2.11
C PRO A 57 -3.89 10.47 1.20
N GLY A 58 -3.18 11.05 0.20
CA GLY A 58 -2.44 10.29 -0.81
C GLY A 58 -0.96 10.11 -0.47
N ILE A 59 -0.38 8.99 -0.92
CA ILE A 59 1.03 8.64 -0.82
C ILE A 59 1.52 8.71 0.64
N PRO A 60 1.31 7.64 1.44
CA PRO A 60 1.82 7.56 2.81
C PRO A 60 3.34 7.60 2.81
N VAL A 61 3.91 8.23 3.82
CA VAL A 61 5.36 8.20 4.08
C VAL A 61 5.60 7.34 5.30
N MET A 62 6.26 6.21 5.09
CA MET A 62 6.70 5.29 6.13
C MET A 62 8.15 5.59 6.51
N HIS A 63 8.50 5.46 7.77
CA HIS A 63 9.85 5.59 8.30
C HIS A 63 10.27 4.33 9.03
N SER A 64 11.52 3.90 8.84
CA SER A 64 12.15 2.80 9.56
C SER A 64 13.63 3.08 9.79
N ARG A 65 14.26 2.33 10.72
CA ARG A 65 15.72 2.30 10.92
C ARG A 65 16.31 0.89 10.81
N ASP A 66 15.46 -0.08 10.49
CA ASP A 66 15.83 -1.50 10.43
C ASP A 66 15.08 -2.29 9.34
N LEU A 67 14.37 -1.64 8.44
CA LEU A 67 13.59 -2.25 7.34
C LEU A 67 12.47 -3.22 7.80
N LYS A 68 12.31 -3.43 9.13
CA LYS A 68 11.26 -4.27 9.74
C LYS A 68 10.18 -3.43 10.40
N ASN A 69 10.61 -2.52 11.29
CA ASN A 69 9.71 -1.72 12.10
C ASN A 69 9.39 -0.41 11.38
N TRP A 70 8.26 -0.37 10.69
CA TRP A 70 7.79 0.77 9.91
C TRP A 70 6.75 1.57 10.68
N LYS A 71 6.87 2.89 10.65
CA LYS A 71 5.91 3.84 11.21
C LYS A 71 5.48 4.83 10.14
N GLN A 72 4.19 4.96 9.93
CA GLN A 72 3.67 6.03 9.08
C GLN A 72 3.85 7.38 9.79
N ILE A 73 4.57 8.31 9.15
CA ILE A 73 4.92 9.62 9.71
C ILE A 73 4.16 10.78 9.06
N GLY A 74 3.52 10.54 7.92
CA GLY A 74 2.76 11.55 7.18
C GLY A 74 2.25 11.05 5.85
N HIS A 75 1.89 12.01 4.99
CA HIS A 75 1.49 11.79 3.61
C HIS A 75 2.05 12.90 2.72
N VAL A 76 2.38 12.55 1.49
CA VAL A 76 2.87 13.48 0.48
C VAL A 76 1.73 14.42 0.03
N ILE A 77 0.57 13.86 -0.26
CA ILE A 77 -0.65 14.60 -0.60
C ILE A 77 -1.57 14.59 0.62
N SER A 78 -1.55 15.68 1.39
CA SER A 78 -2.26 15.77 2.68
C SER A 78 -3.31 16.89 2.75
N ARG A 79 -3.38 17.75 1.72
CA ARG A 79 -4.32 18.88 1.66
C ARG A 79 -5.20 18.78 0.42
N PRO A 80 -6.53 18.98 0.52
CA PRO A 80 -7.41 19.05 -0.65
C PRO A 80 -7.01 20.11 -1.68
N SER A 81 -6.32 21.18 -1.24
CA SER A 81 -5.76 22.21 -2.13
C SER A 81 -4.59 21.72 -3.00
N GLN A 82 -3.80 20.73 -2.53
CA GLN A 82 -2.78 20.10 -3.36
C GLN A 82 -3.43 19.25 -4.45
N MET A 83 -4.42 18.44 -4.06
CA MET A 83 -5.08 17.51 -4.96
C MET A 83 -6.36 16.97 -4.34
N ASN A 84 -7.40 16.77 -5.15
CA ASN A 84 -8.57 15.98 -4.79
C ASN A 84 -8.95 15.08 -5.96
N PHE A 85 -9.65 14.00 -5.67
CA PHE A 85 -9.97 12.95 -6.64
C PHE A 85 -11.47 12.84 -6.90
N LEU A 86 -12.26 13.87 -6.59
CA LEU A 86 -13.70 13.88 -6.88
C LEU A 86 -13.96 13.60 -8.35
N GLY A 87 -14.87 12.66 -8.62
CA GLY A 87 -15.18 12.17 -9.96
C GLY A 87 -14.28 11.01 -10.44
N ASP A 88 -13.20 10.67 -9.74
CA ASP A 88 -12.34 9.54 -10.12
C ASP A 88 -12.88 8.22 -9.54
N ARG A 89 -12.70 7.12 -10.29
CA ARG A 89 -12.83 5.76 -9.73
C ARG A 89 -11.73 5.51 -8.71
N MET A 90 -12.00 4.70 -7.68
CA MET A 90 -11.03 4.43 -6.63
C MET A 90 -9.72 3.84 -7.12
N THR A 91 -9.73 3.07 -8.21
CA THR A 91 -8.55 2.48 -8.85
C THR A 91 -7.79 3.42 -9.80
N ARG A 92 -8.15 4.70 -9.86
CA ARG A 92 -7.47 5.77 -10.64
C ARG A 92 -6.76 6.74 -9.70
N GLY A 93 -6.38 7.92 -10.14
CA GLY A 93 -5.72 8.92 -9.30
C GLY A 93 -4.20 8.76 -9.25
N LEU A 94 -3.62 8.52 -8.08
CA LEU A 94 -2.16 8.45 -7.84
C LEU A 94 -1.62 7.04 -8.08
N PHE A 95 -0.87 6.87 -9.17
CA PHE A 95 -0.17 5.63 -9.50
C PHE A 95 1.17 5.54 -8.75
N ALA A 96 2.15 4.78 -9.27
CA ALA A 96 3.40 4.53 -8.57
C ALA A 96 4.17 5.82 -8.24
N PRO A 97 4.43 6.10 -6.96
CA PRO A 97 5.33 7.17 -6.54
C PRO A 97 6.77 6.65 -6.47
N ALA A 98 7.74 7.54 -6.70
CA ALA A 98 9.14 7.26 -6.41
C ALA A 98 9.72 8.37 -5.51
N ILE A 99 10.39 7.96 -4.41
CA ILE A 99 11.03 8.87 -3.45
C ILE A 99 12.54 8.88 -3.62
N GLU A 100 13.13 10.08 -3.66
CA GLU A 100 14.57 10.29 -3.67
C GLU A 100 15.00 11.40 -2.71
N TYR A 101 16.26 11.38 -2.31
CA TYR A 101 16.85 12.42 -1.46
C TYR A 101 18.14 12.94 -2.09
N HIS A 102 18.21 14.25 -2.25
CA HIS A 102 19.39 14.93 -2.79
C HIS A 102 19.61 16.28 -2.12
N ASN A 103 20.83 16.55 -1.65
CA ASN A 103 21.26 17.84 -1.10
C ASN A 103 20.29 18.44 -0.06
N GLY A 104 19.86 17.64 0.93
CA GLY A 104 18.99 18.09 2.01
C GLY A 104 17.51 18.21 1.64
N THR A 105 17.10 17.74 0.47
CA THR A 105 15.73 17.81 -0.03
C THR A 105 15.23 16.42 -0.42
N PHE A 106 14.04 16.07 0.02
CA PHE A 106 13.28 14.92 -0.46
C PHE A 106 12.45 15.32 -1.68
N TYR A 107 12.42 14.44 -2.66
CA TYR A 107 11.64 14.55 -3.88
C TYR A 107 10.71 13.33 -3.97
N VAL A 108 9.47 13.53 -4.33
CA VAL A 108 8.57 12.46 -4.75
C VAL A 108 8.03 12.78 -6.11
N THR A 109 8.23 11.86 -7.06
CA THR A 109 7.56 11.87 -8.36
C THR A 109 6.39 10.90 -8.33
N CYS A 110 5.35 11.18 -9.12
CA CYS A 110 4.18 10.31 -9.24
C CYS A 110 3.38 10.68 -10.48
N THR A 111 2.50 9.79 -10.92
CA THR A 111 1.55 10.02 -12.00
C THR A 111 0.16 10.27 -11.44
N LEU A 112 -0.47 11.40 -11.79
CA LEU A 112 -1.91 11.62 -11.67
C LEU A 112 -2.56 11.17 -12.98
N ILE A 113 -2.99 9.90 -13.02
CA ILE A 113 -3.49 9.28 -14.24
C ILE A 113 -4.83 9.90 -14.70
N ASP A 114 -5.08 9.89 -16.01
CA ASP A 114 -6.27 10.45 -16.67
C ASP A 114 -6.50 11.95 -16.47
N ARG A 115 -5.53 12.66 -15.86
CA ARG A 115 -5.60 14.11 -15.61
C ARG A 115 -4.33 14.79 -16.09
N LYS A 116 -3.54 15.34 -15.18
CA LYS A 116 -2.38 16.18 -15.50
C LYS A 116 -1.08 15.41 -15.73
N GLY A 117 -1.07 14.08 -15.56
CA GLY A 117 0.10 13.24 -15.76
C GLY A 117 1.14 13.34 -14.63
N ASN A 118 2.41 13.28 -14.99
CA ASN A 118 3.51 13.20 -14.04
C ASN A 118 3.79 14.53 -13.34
N PHE A 119 4.15 14.45 -12.06
CA PHE A 119 4.48 15.61 -11.24
C PHE A 119 5.61 15.31 -10.24
N VAL A 120 6.20 16.39 -9.70
CA VAL A 120 7.16 16.35 -8.59
C VAL A 120 6.63 17.18 -7.43
N VAL A 121 6.84 16.69 -6.21
CA VAL A 121 6.68 17.45 -4.95
C VAL A 121 7.95 17.33 -4.13
N THR A 122 8.24 18.32 -3.32
CA THR A 122 9.48 18.38 -2.53
C THR A 122 9.23 18.77 -1.08
N THR A 123 10.14 18.36 -0.20
CA THR A 123 10.19 18.84 1.18
C THR A 123 11.57 18.67 1.79
N LYS A 124 11.86 19.41 2.86
CA LYS A 124 13.03 19.16 3.72
C LYS A 124 12.71 18.25 4.93
N ASN A 125 11.42 18.08 5.24
CA ASN A 125 10.94 17.22 6.33
C ASN A 125 10.01 16.15 5.75
N PRO A 126 10.40 14.87 5.72
CA PRO A 126 9.60 13.80 5.10
C PRO A 126 8.23 13.57 5.77
N ALA A 127 8.06 13.99 7.03
CA ALA A 127 6.75 13.99 7.67
C ALA A 127 5.79 15.07 7.14
N GLY A 128 6.30 16.00 6.32
CA GLY A 128 5.58 17.12 5.71
C GLY A 128 5.75 18.45 6.46
N PRO A 129 5.12 19.53 6.01
CA PRO A 129 4.31 19.56 4.78
C PRO A 129 5.16 19.41 3.51
N TRP A 130 4.59 18.78 2.49
CA TRP A 130 5.15 18.73 1.13
C TRP A 130 4.67 19.91 0.30
N SER A 131 5.45 20.29 -0.71
CA SER A 131 5.08 21.36 -1.65
C SER A 131 3.79 21.04 -2.41
N ASP A 132 3.23 22.01 -3.09
CA ASP A 132 2.23 21.75 -4.12
C ASP A 132 2.88 21.05 -5.32
N PRO A 133 2.11 20.24 -6.10
CA PRO A 133 2.65 19.51 -7.24
C PRO A 133 3.11 20.42 -8.38
N VAL A 134 4.33 20.20 -8.85
CA VAL A 134 4.85 20.77 -10.10
C VAL A 134 4.71 19.72 -11.19
N PHE A 135 3.83 19.93 -12.16
CA PHE A 135 3.57 18.99 -13.24
C PHE A 135 4.65 19.04 -14.30
N LEU A 136 4.99 17.87 -14.87
CA LEU A 136 6.02 17.67 -15.90
C LEU A 136 5.36 17.28 -17.24
N PRO A 137 4.83 18.21 -18.03
CA PRO A 137 4.04 17.90 -19.22
C PRO A 137 4.81 17.17 -20.32
N GLU A 138 6.15 17.26 -20.32
CA GLU A 138 7.02 16.55 -21.27
C GLU A 138 7.28 15.10 -20.89
N VAL A 139 7.02 14.70 -19.65
CA VAL A 139 7.13 13.32 -19.16
C VAL A 139 5.81 12.59 -19.42
N LYS A 140 5.66 12.07 -20.66
CA LYS A 140 4.42 11.44 -21.14
C LYS A 140 4.47 9.93 -20.90
N GLY A 141 3.73 9.46 -19.90
CA GLY A 141 3.66 8.06 -19.51
C GLY A 141 3.37 7.91 -18.02
N ILE A 142 3.86 6.83 -17.40
CA ILE A 142 3.62 6.52 -16.00
C ILE A 142 4.92 6.16 -15.28
N ASP A 143 4.84 6.01 -13.95
CA ASP A 143 5.89 5.52 -13.06
C ASP A 143 7.21 6.30 -13.19
N PRO A 144 7.18 7.64 -13.01
CA PRO A 144 8.40 8.42 -13.07
C PRO A 144 9.25 8.21 -11.82
N SER A 145 10.53 7.89 -11.99
CA SER A 145 11.54 7.91 -10.92
C SER A 145 12.65 8.92 -11.19
N LEU A 146 13.27 9.42 -10.12
CA LEU A 146 14.41 10.32 -10.22
C LEU A 146 15.73 9.58 -10.02
N PHE A 147 16.75 10.03 -10.73
CA PHE A 147 18.14 9.65 -10.50
C PHE A 147 19.00 10.90 -10.46
N PHE A 148 19.79 11.07 -9.40
CA PHE A 148 20.69 12.20 -9.25
C PHE A 148 22.14 11.79 -9.48
N GLU A 149 22.85 12.58 -10.25
CA GLU A 149 24.30 12.46 -10.46
C GLU A 149 24.95 13.83 -10.51
N HIS A 150 25.78 14.14 -9.50
CA HIS A 150 26.35 15.47 -9.29
C HIS A 150 25.24 16.54 -9.24
N ASP A 151 25.32 17.54 -10.12
CA ASP A 151 24.33 18.64 -10.19
C ASP A 151 23.18 18.37 -11.18
N LYS A 152 23.11 17.14 -11.72
CA LYS A 152 22.08 16.74 -12.69
C LYS A 152 21.06 15.81 -12.06
N ALA A 153 19.84 15.95 -12.50
CA ALA A 153 18.77 14.99 -12.22
C ALA A 153 18.21 14.43 -13.53
N TYR A 154 17.74 13.20 -13.48
CA TYR A 154 17.12 12.52 -14.61
C TYR A 154 15.78 11.95 -14.17
N VAL A 155 14.76 12.06 -15.03
CA VAL A 155 13.48 11.36 -14.88
C VAL A 155 13.51 10.15 -15.79
N VAL A 156 13.32 8.96 -15.22
CA VAL A 156 13.16 7.70 -15.96
C VAL A 156 11.72 7.24 -15.81
N TYR A 157 11.05 6.84 -16.89
CA TYR A 157 9.61 6.58 -16.85
C TYR A 157 9.17 5.62 -17.96
N ASN A 158 8.06 4.90 -17.73
CA ASN A 158 7.37 4.12 -18.75
C ASN A 158 6.69 5.05 -19.74
N SER A 159 6.73 4.71 -21.02
CA SER A 159 6.13 5.51 -22.09
C SER A 159 5.69 4.65 -23.27
N ASP A 160 4.99 5.28 -24.20
CA ASP A 160 4.66 4.67 -25.48
C ASP A 160 5.92 4.28 -26.26
N PRO A 161 5.83 3.25 -27.13
CA PRO A 161 6.94 2.80 -27.95
C PRO A 161 7.34 3.83 -29.01
N PRO A 162 8.43 3.57 -29.78
CA PRO A 162 8.91 4.49 -30.82
C PRO A 162 7.81 4.90 -31.79
N GLY A 163 7.71 6.22 -32.06
CA GLY A 163 6.68 6.77 -32.94
C GLY A 163 5.24 6.59 -32.45
N ASN A 164 5.02 6.25 -31.18
CA ASN A 164 3.73 5.89 -30.58
C ASN A 164 3.02 4.75 -31.34
N THR A 165 3.80 3.84 -31.96
CA THR A 165 3.29 2.72 -32.74
C THR A 165 3.61 1.41 -32.04
N SER A 166 2.59 0.75 -31.49
CA SER A 166 2.73 -0.55 -30.85
C SER A 166 2.88 -1.67 -31.87
N LEU A 167 3.85 -2.55 -31.67
CA LEU A 167 4.08 -3.75 -32.48
C LEU A 167 3.20 -4.93 -32.02
N TYR A 168 2.72 -4.89 -30.77
CA TYR A 168 1.86 -5.89 -30.12
C TYR A 168 1.13 -5.24 -28.94
N ASP A 169 0.12 -5.88 -28.42
CA ASP A 169 -0.61 -5.42 -27.23
C ASP A 169 0.31 -5.44 -25.99
N GLY A 170 0.32 -4.33 -25.24
CA GLY A 170 1.21 -4.15 -24.10
C GLY A 170 2.65 -3.76 -24.45
N HIS A 171 2.96 -3.39 -25.72
CA HIS A 171 4.27 -2.84 -26.11
C HIS A 171 4.49 -1.46 -25.49
N ARG A 172 5.47 -1.37 -24.59
CA ARG A 172 5.88 -0.13 -23.91
C ARG A 172 7.38 0.10 -24.05
N SER A 173 7.85 1.28 -23.67
CA SER A 173 9.27 1.67 -23.67
C SER A 173 9.63 2.34 -22.36
N ILE A 174 10.90 2.30 -21.98
CA ILE A 174 11.45 3.17 -20.93
C ILE A 174 12.16 4.34 -21.59
N LYS A 175 11.82 5.54 -21.15
CA LYS A 175 12.46 6.80 -21.56
C LYS A 175 13.20 7.44 -20.39
N ILE A 176 14.19 8.26 -20.73
CA ILE A 176 14.93 9.13 -19.81
C ILE A 176 14.94 10.55 -20.36
N ILE A 177 14.82 11.53 -19.46
CA ILE A 177 14.96 12.97 -19.76
C ILE A 177 15.70 13.65 -18.59
N GLU A 178 16.53 14.65 -18.89
CA GLU A 178 17.19 15.47 -17.86
C GLU A 178 16.17 16.42 -17.20
N LEU A 179 16.31 16.64 -15.90
CA LEU A 179 15.50 17.55 -15.09
C LEU A 179 16.41 18.58 -14.41
N ASP A 180 16.06 19.85 -14.45
CA ASP A 180 16.62 20.87 -13.57
C ASP A 180 16.03 20.66 -12.15
N PRO A 181 16.81 20.23 -11.15
CA PRO A 181 16.26 19.88 -9.84
C PRO A 181 15.85 21.08 -8.99
N VAL A 182 16.23 22.30 -9.40
CA VAL A 182 15.88 23.54 -8.72
C VAL A 182 14.59 24.13 -9.29
N LYS A 183 14.49 24.20 -10.61
CA LYS A 183 13.31 24.73 -11.32
C LYS A 183 12.19 23.69 -11.45
N LEU A 184 12.53 22.41 -11.30
CA LEU A 184 11.63 21.26 -11.52
C LEU A 184 11.04 21.29 -12.94
N THR A 185 11.88 21.57 -13.94
CA THR A 185 11.53 21.60 -15.36
C THR A 185 12.44 20.66 -16.14
N THR A 186 11.91 19.99 -17.16
CA THR A 186 12.70 19.11 -18.03
C THR A 186 13.68 19.92 -18.90
N VAL A 187 14.82 19.30 -19.24
CA VAL A 187 15.88 19.89 -20.06
C VAL A 187 16.14 18.98 -21.25
N GLY A 188 16.07 19.54 -22.47
CA GLY A 188 16.28 18.80 -23.70
C GLY A 188 15.15 17.85 -24.05
N GLU A 189 15.47 16.80 -24.82
CA GLU A 189 14.52 15.83 -25.35
C GLU A 189 14.62 14.47 -24.63
N ALA A 190 13.48 13.81 -24.44
CA ALA A 190 13.43 12.47 -23.92
C ALA A 190 14.00 11.45 -24.92
N ARG A 191 14.76 10.46 -24.40
CA ARG A 191 15.34 9.37 -25.20
C ARG A 191 14.80 8.03 -24.73
N ILE A 192 14.50 7.14 -25.67
CA ILE A 192 14.19 5.74 -25.37
C ILE A 192 15.50 5.03 -25.00
N VAL A 193 15.52 4.39 -23.83
CA VAL A 193 16.69 3.62 -23.34
C VAL A 193 16.42 2.11 -23.34
N VAL A 194 15.14 1.69 -23.26
CA VAL A 194 14.69 0.31 -23.46
C VAL A 194 13.43 0.33 -24.31
N ASN A 195 13.38 -0.51 -25.34
CA ASN A 195 12.22 -0.68 -26.21
C ASN A 195 11.66 -2.08 -26.07
N GLY A 196 10.44 -2.22 -25.55
CA GLY A 196 9.67 -3.44 -25.41
C GLY A 196 10.04 -4.33 -24.22
N GLY A 197 11.21 -4.14 -23.58
CA GLY A 197 11.67 -4.98 -22.46
C GLY A 197 12.96 -5.75 -22.80
N VAL A 198 13.15 -6.93 -22.15
CA VAL A 198 14.41 -7.71 -22.24
C VAL A 198 14.71 -8.18 -23.66
N ASP A 199 13.70 -8.67 -24.37
CA ASP A 199 13.83 -9.21 -25.73
C ASP A 199 12.57 -8.89 -26.55
N LEU A 200 12.66 -7.87 -27.38
CA LEU A 200 11.53 -7.40 -28.19
C LEU A 200 10.91 -8.51 -29.08
N SER A 201 11.72 -9.49 -29.51
CA SER A 201 11.24 -10.59 -30.34
C SER A 201 10.25 -11.51 -29.62
N LYS A 202 10.32 -11.56 -28.28
CA LYS A 202 9.41 -12.31 -27.41
C LYS A 202 8.15 -11.53 -27.01
N LYS A 203 8.01 -10.31 -27.51
CA LYS A 203 6.87 -9.43 -27.25
C LYS A 203 6.61 -9.23 -25.74
N PRO A 204 7.59 -8.74 -24.96
CA PRO A 204 7.41 -8.53 -23.52
C PRO A 204 6.25 -7.58 -23.27
N VAL A 205 5.40 -7.93 -22.31
CA VAL A 205 4.22 -7.14 -21.97
C VAL A 205 4.56 -6.13 -20.88
N TRP A 206 4.32 -4.85 -21.15
CA TRP A 206 4.16 -3.80 -20.15
C TRP A 206 5.39 -3.61 -19.26
N ILE A 207 6.55 -3.21 -19.86
CA ILE A 207 7.71 -2.79 -19.06
C ILE A 207 7.40 -1.47 -18.36
N GLU A 208 7.50 -1.42 -17.01
CA GLU A 208 7.09 -0.29 -16.18
C GLU A 208 7.91 -0.19 -14.89
N GLY A 209 7.62 0.79 -14.00
CA GLY A 209 8.29 0.98 -12.72
C GLY A 209 9.80 1.12 -12.81
N PRO A 210 10.38 1.88 -13.77
CA PRO A 210 11.82 1.91 -13.95
C PRO A 210 12.51 2.68 -12.83
N HIS A 211 13.62 2.13 -12.31
CA HIS A 211 14.56 2.84 -11.46
C HIS A 211 15.97 2.77 -12.03
N LEU A 212 16.72 3.86 -11.90
CA LEU A 212 18.12 3.94 -12.29
C LEU A 212 19.00 4.08 -11.04
N MET A 213 20.04 3.26 -10.95
CA MET A 213 21.05 3.39 -9.89
C MET A 213 22.45 3.30 -10.47
N LYS A 214 23.41 3.93 -9.82
CA LYS A 214 24.84 3.80 -10.12
C LYS A 214 25.53 2.94 -9.06
N ARG A 215 26.26 1.91 -9.50
CA ARG A 215 27.13 1.11 -8.64
C ARG A 215 28.43 0.81 -9.36
N THR A 216 29.54 1.08 -8.69
CA THR A 216 30.87 1.01 -9.30
C THR A 216 30.93 1.86 -10.60
N ASN A 217 31.25 1.25 -11.73
CA ASN A 217 31.35 1.90 -13.05
C ASN A 217 30.15 1.62 -13.96
N TRP A 218 29.02 1.15 -13.39
CA TRP A 218 27.81 0.81 -14.14
C TRP A 218 26.60 1.59 -13.66
N TYR A 219 25.74 1.94 -14.60
CA TYR A 219 24.37 2.37 -14.39
C TYR A 219 23.46 1.15 -14.59
N TYR A 220 22.68 0.83 -13.59
CA TYR A 220 21.70 -0.27 -13.62
C TYR A 220 20.32 0.34 -13.78
N LEU A 221 19.61 -0.11 -14.80
CA LEU A 221 18.19 0.16 -14.99
C LEU A 221 17.46 -1.13 -14.67
N TYR A 222 16.60 -1.11 -13.68
CA TYR A 222 15.72 -2.24 -13.35
C TYR A 222 14.27 -1.78 -13.46
N ALA A 223 13.39 -2.71 -13.86
CA ALA A 223 12.00 -2.42 -14.16
C ALA A 223 11.14 -3.67 -14.04
N ALA A 224 9.85 -3.50 -13.82
CA ALA A 224 8.89 -4.58 -13.89
C ALA A 224 8.57 -4.93 -15.35
N GLU A 225 8.28 -6.22 -15.61
CA GLU A 225 7.85 -6.73 -16.90
C GLU A 225 6.81 -7.84 -16.70
N GLY A 226 5.87 -8.02 -17.63
CA GLY A 226 4.87 -9.08 -17.59
C GLY A 226 3.47 -8.61 -17.19
N GLY A 227 3.29 -7.34 -16.88
CA GLY A 227 2.05 -6.77 -16.34
C GLY A 227 1.81 -7.18 -14.89
N THR A 228 0.98 -6.43 -14.17
CA THR A 228 0.83 -6.53 -12.70
C THR A 228 -0.08 -7.67 -12.24
N SER A 229 0.11 -8.89 -12.78
CA SER A 229 -0.60 -10.12 -12.41
C SER A 229 0.40 -11.26 -12.22
N VAL A 230 -0.02 -12.51 -12.37
CA VAL A 230 0.81 -13.72 -12.15
C VAL A 230 2.09 -13.77 -12.99
N ASN A 231 2.13 -13.08 -14.11
CA ASN A 231 3.31 -12.99 -14.98
C ASN A 231 4.28 -11.85 -14.61
N HIS A 232 3.97 -11.08 -13.57
CA HIS A 232 4.78 -9.95 -13.11
C HIS A 232 6.15 -10.41 -12.64
N THR A 233 7.19 -9.72 -13.10
CA THR A 233 8.60 -10.05 -12.82
C THR A 233 9.40 -8.77 -12.68
N GLU A 234 10.64 -8.87 -12.18
CA GLU A 234 11.62 -7.80 -12.20
C GLU A 234 12.76 -8.15 -13.15
N VAL A 235 13.14 -7.19 -14.00
CA VAL A 235 14.24 -7.33 -14.97
C VAL A 235 15.29 -6.25 -14.76
N VAL A 236 16.53 -6.50 -15.21
CA VAL A 236 17.64 -5.55 -15.07
C VAL A 236 18.45 -5.42 -16.34
N PHE A 237 18.93 -4.22 -16.57
CA PHE A 237 19.83 -3.83 -17.65
C PHE A 237 21.00 -3.03 -17.07
N ARG A 238 22.14 -2.94 -17.77
CA ARG A 238 23.25 -2.07 -17.37
C ARG A 238 23.87 -1.32 -18.55
N SER A 239 24.47 -0.18 -18.25
CA SER A 239 25.16 0.69 -19.22
C SER A 239 26.36 1.37 -18.59
N LYS A 240 27.26 1.95 -19.42
CA LYS A 240 28.34 2.85 -18.98
C LYS A 240 27.91 4.32 -18.92
N SER A 241 26.69 4.63 -19.33
CA SER A 241 26.11 5.97 -19.34
C SER A 241 24.66 5.92 -18.86
N PRO A 242 24.14 6.95 -18.16
CA PRO A 242 22.72 7.02 -17.81
C PRO A 242 21.82 7.07 -19.03
N TRP A 243 22.35 7.48 -20.17
CA TRP A 243 21.67 7.58 -21.46
C TRP A 243 21.69 6.28 -22.29
N GLY A 244 22.27 5.21 -21.77
CA GLY A 244 22.44 3.95 -22.48
C GLY A 244 23.69 3.94 -23.40
N PRO A 245 23.80 2.97 -24.33
CA PRO A 245 22.84 1.86 -24.51
C PRO A 245 22.84 0.90 -23.31
N PHE A 246 21.65 0.44 -22.91
CA PHE A 246 21.46 -0.53 -21.84
C PHE A 246 21.44 -1.97 -22.40
N VAL A 247 22.26 -2.83 -21.80
CA VAL A 247 22.35 -4.25 -22.15
C VAL A 247 21.60 -5.07 -21.10
N PRO A 248 20.63 -5.93 -21.48
CA PRO A 248 19.91 -6.75 -20.53
C PRO A 248 20.80 -7.83 -19.91
N TYR A 249 20.50 -8.21 -18.68
CA TYR A 249 21.11 -9.37 -18.04
C TYR A 249 20.69 -10.67 -18.75
N ALA A 250 21.67 -11.54 -19.03
CA ALA A 250 21.41 -12.77 -19.77
C ALA A 250 20.49 -13.76 -19.02
N HIS A 251 20.38 -13.61 -17.69
CA HIS A 251 19.54 -14.46 -16.85
C HIS A 251 18.33 -13.70 -16.27
N ASN A 252 17.82 -12.69 -17.01
CA ASN A 252 16.54 -12.09 -16.67
C ASN A 252 15.39 -13.10 -16.76
N PRO A 253 14.33 -12.98 -15.93
CA PRO A 253 14.12 -11.97 -14.87
C PRO A 253 14.98 -12.25 -13.63
N ILE A 254 15.32 -11.19 -12.89
CA ILE A 254 16.04 -11.27 -11.61
C ILE A 254 15.14 -11.58 -10.40
N LEU A 255 13.82 -11.43 -10.57
CA LEU A 255 12.78 -11.87 -9.66
C LEU A 255 11.59 -12.39 -10.46
N SER A 256 11.12 -13.58 -10.15
CA SER A 256 9.90 -14.18 -10.71
C SER A 256 9.27 -15.15 -9.71
N GLN A 257 7.96 -15.30 -9.77
CA GLN A 257 7.19 -16.31 -9.04
C GLN A 257 6.29 -17.14 -9.99
N ARG A 258 6.28 -16.80 -11.29
CA ARG A 258 5.36 -17.38 -12.27
C ARG A 258 5.66 -18.83 -12.62
N GLU A 259 6.91 -19.27 -12.42
CA GLU A 259 7.34 -20.65 -12.70
C GLU A 259 7.05 -21.61 -11.53
N LEU A 260 6.63 -21.08 -10.37
CA LEU A 260 6.33 -21.87 -9.18
C LEU A 260 4.89 -22.42 -9.24
N PRO A 261 4.63 -23.63 -8.69
CA PRO A 261 3.28 -24.17 -8.61
C PRO A 261 2.31 -23.20 -7.93
N GLN A 262 1.18 -22.94 -8.57
CA GLN A 262 0.20 -21.96 -8.05
C GLN A 262 -0.59 -22.50 -6.83
N ASP A 263 -0.70 -23.82 -6.72
CA ASP A 263 -1.37 -24.55 -5.63
C ASP A 263 -0.48 -24.83 -4.41
N ARG A 264 0.76 -24.28 -4.39
CA ARG A 264 1.65 -24.43 -3.24
C ARG A 264 1.05 -23.77 -1.98
N PRO A 265 1.36 -24.28 -0.76
CA PRO A 265 0.88 -23.69 0.47
C PRO A 265 1.30 -22.22 0.62
N HIS A 266 0.35 -21.35 0.98
CA HIS A 266 0.56 -19.91 1.19
C HIS A 266 1.36 -19.24 0.06
N PRO A 267 0.85 -19.26 -1.18
CA PRO A 267 1.60 -18.76 -2.31
C PRO A 267 1.82 -17.24 -2.20
N ILE A 268 3.00 -16.79 -2.66
CA ILE A 268 3.30 -15.40 -2.95
C ILE A 268 3.43 -15.31 -4.47
N THR A 269 2.65 -14.44 -5.13
CA THR A 269 2.62 -14.31 -6.59
C THR A 269 2.79 -12.86 -7.03
N SER A 270 2.86 -12.61 -8.34
CA SER A 270 2.84 -11.26 -8.93
C SER A 270 3.97 -10.34 -8.42
N ALA A 271 5.17 -10.90 -8.15
CA ALA A 271 6.30 -10.17 -7.58
C ALA A 271 7.05 -9.34 -8.63
N GLY A 272 7.25 -8.06 -8.36
CA GLY A 272 8.00 -7.13 -9.22
C GLY A 272 7.84 -5.68 -8.76
N HIS A 273 8.21 -4.70 -9.60
CA HIS A 273 8.18 -3.27 -9.32
C HIS A 273 9.05 -2.94 -8.09
N ALA A 274 10.34 -3.30 -8.19
CA ALA A 274 11.26 -3.25 -7.07
C ALA A 274 12.10 -1.97 -7.04
N GLN A 275 12.50 -1.58 -5.83
CA GLN A 275 13.61 -0.65 -5.62
C GLN A 275 14.65 -1.25 -4.68
N PHE A 276 15.95 -1.01 -4.99
CA PHE A 276 17.06 -1.48 -4.18
C PHE A 276 17.44 -0.48 -3.10
N VAL A 277 17.81 -1.02 -1.93
CA VAL A 277 18.28 -0.22 -0.80
C VAL A 277 19.38 -0.97 -0.05
N GLU A 278 20.38 -0.24 0.45
CA GLU A 278 21.40 -0.82 1.34
C GLU A 278 20.87 -0.91 2.77
N GLY A 279 20.89 -2.10 3.34
CA GLY A 279 20.52 -2.35 4.74
C GLY A 279 21.54 -1.84 5.75
N PRO A 280 21.22 -1.94 7.06
CA PRO A 280 22.14 -1.55 8.14
C PRO A 280 23.42 -2.38 8.19
N ASP A 281 23.39 -3.60 7.64
CA ASP A 281 24.54 -4.52 7.53
C ASP A 281 25.39 -4.32 6.25
N GLY A 282 25.06 -3.32 5.43
CA GLY A 282 25.71 -3.08 4.14
C GLY A 282 25.29 -4.04 3.04
N GLN A 283 24.38 -5.00 3.32
CA GLN A 283 23.81 -5.86 2.29
C GLN A 283 22.77 -5.09 1.48
N THR A 284 22.67 -5.37 0.18
CA THR A 284 21.59 -4.84 -0.66
C THR A 284 20.31 -5.66 -0.43
N TYR A 285 19.19 -4.96 -0.29
CA TYR A 285 17.85 -5.51 -0.26
C TYR A 285 17.03 -4.92 -1.40
N ALA A 286 16.07 -5.69 -1.90
CA ALA A 286 15.04 -5.21 -2.81
C ALA A 286 13.70 -5.14 -2.06
N ILE A 287 13.04 -4.00 -2.16
CA ILE A 287 11.67 -3.80 -1.68
C ILE A 287 10.78 -3.71 -2.91
N PHE A 288 9.70 -4.50 -2.96
CA PHE A 288 8.87 -4.70 -4.15
C PHE A 288 7.43 -5.02 -3.77
N LEU A 289 6.53 -5.03 -4.74
CA LEU A 289 5.16 -5.48 -4.53
C LEU A 289 5.01 -6.99 -4.82
N ALA A 290 4.11 -7.64 -4.09
CA ALA A 290 3.59 -8.96 -4.40
C ALA A 290 2.19 -9.13 -3.78
N VAL A 291 1.53 -10.26 -4.07
CA VAL A 291 0.22 -10.60 -3.50
C VAL A 291 0.25 -11.96 -2.80
N ARG A 292 -0.66 -12.15 -1.84
CA ARG A 292 -0.90 -13.41 -1.13
C ARG A 292 -2.28 -13.94 -1.50
N PRO A 293 -2.42 -14.71 -2.57
CA PRO A 293 -3.70 -15.28 -2.95
C PRO A 293 -4.10 -16.46 -2.04
N TYR A 294 -5.40 -16.73 -1.94
CA TYR A 294 -5.95 -17.87 -1.22
C TYR A 294 -6.45 -18.98 -2.16
N GLU A 295 -7.03 -18.66 -3.30
CA GLU A 295 -7.57 -19.60 -4.27
C GLU A 295 -7.63 -18.94 -5.65
N ASP A 296 -7.27 -19.64 -6.73
CA ASP A 296 -7.35 -19.15 -8.12
C ASP A 296 -6.85 -17.71 -8.32
N ASN A 297 -5.77 -17.36 -7.66
CA ASN A 297 -5.19 -16.02 -7.61
C ASN A 297 -6.13 -14.92 -7.07
N HIS A 298 -7.17 -15.30 -6.29
CA HIS A 298 -8.00 -14.33 -5.57
C HIS A 298 -7.29 -13.83 -4.31
N TYR A 299 -7.33 -12.53 -4.07
CA TYR A 299 -6.77 -11.85 -2.90
C TYR A 299 -7.54 -10.56 -2.61
N ASN A 300 -7.71 -10.22 -1.32
CA ASN A 300 -8.47 -9.06 -0.86
C ASN A 300 -7.57 -8.02 -0.17
N THR A 301 -6.35 -8.40 0.23
CA THR A 301 -5.38 -7.48 0.85
C THR A 301 -4.76 -6.51 -0.15
N GLY A 302 -5.00 -6.70 -1.45
CA GLY A 302 -4.34 -5.94 -2.50
C GLY A 302 -2.88 -6.35 -2.70
N ARG A 303 -2.12 -5.54 -3.44
CA ARG A 303 -0.68 -5.68 -3.59
C ARG A 303 -0.01 -5.10 -2.35
N GLU A 304 0.85 -5.88 -1.70
CA GLU A 304 1.50 -5.59 -0.43
C GLU A 304 3.00 -5.33 -0.64
N THR A 305 3.67 -4.73 0.33
CA THR A 305 5.12 -4.43 0.25
C THR A 305 5.94 -5.56 0.85
N PHE A 306 6.84 -6.14 0.06
CA PHE A 306 7.75 -7.24 0.42
C PHE A 306 9.21 -6.82 0.38
N ILE A 307 10.08 -7.65 0.97
CA ILE A 307 11.54 -7.49 0.95
C ILE A 307 12.23 -8.82 0.66
N VAL A 308 13.33 -8.77 -0.10
CA VAL A 308 14.24 -9.91 -0.27
C VAL A 308 15.70 -9.44 -0.23
N PRO A 309 16.65 -10.31 0.19
CA PRO A 309 18.07 -10.01 0.03
C PRO A 309 18.45 -10.05 -1.46
N VAL A 310 19.41 -9.20 -1.84
CA VAL A 310 20.01 -9.15 -3.18
C VAL A 310 21.47 -9.56 -3.08
N VAL A 311 21.88 -10.51 -3.91
CA VAL A 311 23.27 -10.93 -4.04
C VAL A 311 23.84 -10.40 -5.36
N TRP A 312 25.02 -9.75 -5.31
CA TRP A 312 25.71 -9.30 -6.50
C TRP A 312 26.63 -10.41 -7.01
N LYS A 313 26.30 -10.96 -8.20
CA LYS A 313 27.07 -12.00 -8.87
C LYS A 313 27.56 -11.47 -10.23
N ASP A 314 28.87 -11.51 -10.47
CA ASP A 314 29.48 -10.99 -11.70
C ASP A 314 29.02 -9.56 -12.06
N GLU A 315 28.93 -8.72 -11.03
CA GLU A 315 28.40 -7.34 -11.08
C GLU A 315 26.92 -7.26 -11.52
N TRP A 316 26.13 -8.34 -11.42
CA TRP A 316 24.68 -8.30 -11.64
C TRP A 316 23.93 -8.60 -10.34
N PRO A 317 22.81 -7.90 -10.08
CA PRO A 317 21.97 -8.19 -8.93
C PRO A 317 21.14 -9.45 -9.18
N VAL A 318 21.08 -10.34 -8.19
CA VAL A 318 20.20 -11.51 -8.16
C VAL A 318 19.33 -11.38 -6.92
N MET A 319 18.04 -11.23 -7.11
CA MET A 319 17.07 -11.12 -6.02
C MET A 319 16.67 -12.50 -5.53
N ASN A 320 16.69 -12.71 -4.21
CA ASN A 320 16.26 -13.95 -3.57
C ASN A 320 16.85 -15.21 -4.27
N PRO A 321 18.16 -15.45 -4.22
CA PRO A 321 18.85 -16.46 -5.05
C PRO A 321 18.55 -17.93 -4.70
N GLY A 322 17.50 -18.20 -3.94
CA GLY A 322 17.07 -19.56 -3.58
C GLY A 322 16.04 -20.17 -4.53
N PRO A 323 15.93 -21.51 -4.56
CA PRO A 323 15.01 -22.23 -5.48
C PRO A 323 13.53 -22.10 -5.08
N ASN A 324 13.22 -21.66 -3.86
CA ASN A 324 11.87 -21.71 -3.29
C ASN A 324 11.07 -20.40 -3.49
N GLY A 325 11.57 -19.48 -4.32
CA GLY A 325 10.93 -18.19 -4.52
C GLY A 325 10.99 -17.26 -3.28
N VAL A 326 10.13 -16.25 -3.25
CA VAL A 326 10.04 -15.30 -2.13
C VAL A 326 9.57 -16.02 -0.86
N GLN A 327 10.30 -15.82 0.25
CA GLN A 327 10.01 -16.42 1.55
C GLN A 327 9.23 -15.46 2.46
N TYR A 328 8.49 -16.03 3.43
CA TYR A 328 7.80 -15.25 4.46
C TYR A 328 8.72 -14.66 5.51
N ALA A 329 9.98 -15.13 5.60
CA ALA A 329 10.95 -14.58 6.53
C ALA A 329 12.39 -14.66 5.99
N TYR A 330 13.19 -13.64 6.30
CA TYR A 330 14.63 -13.59 6.04
C TYR A 330 15.37 -13.12 7.28
N THR A 331 16.49 -13.76 7.60
CA THR A 331 17.36 -13.34 8.69
C THR A 331 18.36 -12.30 8.18
N ALA A 332 18.41 -11.13 8.83
CA ALA A 332 19.40 -10.09 8.60
C ALA A 332 20.33 -9.92 9.82
N LYS A 333 21.59 -9.49 9.59
CA LYS A 333 22.64 -9.46 10.61
C LYS A 333 22.83 -8.06 11.21
N TYR A 334 21.78 -7.51 11.80
CA TYR A 334 21.81 -6.23 12.52
C TYR A 334 20.74 -6.20 13.62
N PRO A 335 20.83 -5.29 14.60
CA PRO A 335 19.88 -5.20 15.70
C PRO A 335 18.53 -4.64 15.26
N GLU A 336 17.48 -5.07 15.93
CA GLU A 336 16.13 -4.49 15.82
C GLU A 336 16.09 -3.08 16.43
N VAL A 337 15.44 -2.14 15.75
CA VAL A 337 15.20 -0.77 16.21
C VAL A 337 13.71 -0.50 16.28
N LYS A 338 13.11 -0.72 17.45
CA LYS A 338 11.65 -0.51 17.63
C LYS A 338 11.25 0.96 17.46
N GLN A 339 10.07 1.17 16.89
CA GLN A 339 9.46 2.48 16.67
C GLN A 339 8.33 2.72 17.70
N PRO A 340 8.56 3.50 18.76
CA PRO A 340 7.54 3.75 19.78
C PRO A 340 6.26 4.35 19.19
N GLY A 341 5.09 3.78 19.58
CA GLY A 341 3.79 4.24 19.14
C GLY A 341 3.44 3.92 17.67
N ALA A 342 4.25 3.12 16.98
CA ALA A 342 3.87 2.59 15.67
C ALA A 342 2.83 1.47 15.83
N LEU A 343 1.85 1.42 14.92
CA LEU A 343 1.04 0.22 14.73
C LEU A 343 1.90 -0.85 14.04
N PRO A 344 1.79 -2.13 14.44
CA PRO A 344 2.46 -3.21 13.73
C PRO A 344 2.08 -3.25 12.25
N GLN A 345 3.04 -3.62 11.39
CA GLN A 345 2.85 -3.64 9.93
C GLN A 345 3.10 -5.03 9.31
N SER A 346 3.69 -5.98 10.03
CA SER A 346 4.02 -7.31 9.52
C SER A 346 3.73 -8.42 10.54
N GLY A 347 3.58 -9.67 10.09
CA GLY A 347 3.19 -10.80 10.93
C GLY A 347 1.76 -10.69 11.42
N ASN A 348 1.37 -11.48 12.43
CA ASN A 348 0.07 -11.37 13.09
C ASN A 348 0.10 -10.29 14.17
N PHE A 349 -0.94 -9.46 14.21
CA PHE A 349 -1.07 -8.37 15.19
C PHE A 349 -2.52 -8.00 15.46
N ALA A 350 -2.73 -7.26 16.55
CA ALA A 350 -4.00 -6.65 16.89
C ALA A 350 -3.81 -5.22 17.39
N TYR A 351 -4.80 -4.38 17.16
CA TYR A 351 -4.86 -3.01 17.67
C TYR A 351 -6.29 -2.54 17.89
N THR A 352 -6.41 -1.46 18.66
CA THR A 352 -7.67 -0.72 18.81
C THR A 352 -7.42 0.75 18.56
N LEU A 353 -8.12 1.33 17.60
CA LEU A 353 -8.13 2.76 17.35
C LEU A 353 -9.24 3.40 18.18
N THR A 354 -8.88 4.38 18.99
CA THR A 354 -9.80 5.26 19.72
C THR A 354 -9.79 6.65 19.07
N PHE A 355 -10.95 7.29 19.03
CA PHE A 355 -11.14 8.54 18.27
C PHE A 355 -11.34 9.72 19.20
N GLU A 356 -10.35 9.98 20.08
CA GLU A 356 -10.50 11.00 21.13
C GLU A 356 -9.99 12.39 20.70
N LYS A 357 -8.83 12.45 20.03
CA LYS A 357 -8.14 13.72 19.73
C LYS A 357 -7.81 13.90 18.26
N GLN A 358 -7.36 12.85 17.61
CA GLN A 358 -6.94 12.87 16.20
C GLN A 358 -7.24 11.50 15.56
N LEU A 359 -7.40 11.50 14.25
CA LEU A 359 -7.46 10.28 13.48
C LEU A 359 -6.06 9.66 13.36
N ASP A 360 -6.01 8.33 13.40
CA ASP A 360 -4.78 7.60 13.08
C ASP A 360 -4.39 7.91 11.61
N PRO A 361 -3.11 8.21 11.31
CA PRO A 361 -2.68 8.59 9.97
C PRO A 361 -2.87 7.48 8.92
N THR A 362 -3.11 6.24 9.33
CA THR A 362 -3.36 5.12 8.42
C THR A 362 -4.82 5.02 7.96
N LEU A 363 -5.71 5.86 8.49
CA LEU A 363 -7.10 5.93 8.04
C LEU A 363 -7.24 6.73 6.75
N LEU A 364 -8.16 6.29 5.90
CA LEU A 364 -8.37 6.81 4.56
C LEU A 364 -9.81 7.26 4.34
N PHE A 365 -9.94 8.29 3.52
CA PHE A 365 -11.20 8.79 2.99
C PHE A 365 -11.30 8.42 1.50
N LEU A 366 -12.52 8.40 0.97
CA LEU A 366 -12.72 8.27 -0.47
C LEU A 366 -12.58 9.65 -1.13
N ARG A 367 -11.60 9.82 -2.02
CA ARG A 367 -11.33 10.94 -2.94
C ARG A 367 -10.87 12.24 -2.32
N THR A 368 -11.42 12.66 -1.22
CA THR A 368 -11.04 13.91 -0.52
C THR A 368 -11.48 13.84 0.94
N VAL A 369 -11.06 14.81 1.74
CA VAL A 369 -11.52 14.99 3.12
C VAL A 369 -12.39 16.23 3.23
N ASP A 370 -13.53 16.08 3.91
CA ASP A 370 -14.34 17.18 4.40
C ASP A 370 -14.32 17.16 5.93
N SER A 371 -13.47 18.00 6.52
CA SER A 371 -13.29 18.06 7.98
C SER A 371 -14.55 18.52 8.72
N SER A 372 -15.51 19.16 8.05
CA SER A 372 -16.79 19.55 8.64
C SER A 372 -17.76 18.39 8.81
N ASN A 373 -17.49 17.26 8.13
CA ASN A 373 -18.37 16.08 8.10
C ASN A 373 -18.15 15.12 9.26
N PHE A 374 -17.08 15.27 10.01
CA PHE A 374 -16.81 14.42 11.17
C PHE A 374 -16.32 15.19 12.37
N SER A 375 -16.44 14.60 13.54
CA SER A 375 -15.87 15.13 14.79
C SER A 375 -15.36 13.99 15.67
N LEU A 376 -14.39 14.32 16.52
CA LEU A 376 -13.79 13.39 17.47
C LEU A 376 -14.08 13.87 18.89
N SER A 377 -14.43 12.97 19.78
CA SER A 377 -14.65 13.32 21.17
C SER A 377 -14.43 12.16 22.13
N LYS A 378 -13.87 12.46 23.30
CA LYS A 378 -13.69 11.48 24.37
C LYS A 378 -15.05 10.86 24.76
N GLY A 379 -15.12 9.54 24.78
CA GLY A 379 -16.30 8.77 25.16
C GLY A 379 -17.34 8.53 24.06
N LYS A 380 -17.43 9.41 23.04
CA LYS A 380 -18.28 9.17 21.85
C LYS A 380 -17.50 8.59 20.69
N GLY A 381 -16.19 8.88 20.62
CA GLY A 381 -15.33 8.44 19.53
C GLY A 381 -15.48 9.32 18.28
N LEU A 382 -15.50 8.68 17.11
CA LEU A 382 -15.70 9.29 15.80
C LEU A 382 -17.20 9.45 15.51
N THR A 383 -17.65 10.68 15.29
CA THR A 383 -19.01 10.98 14.83
C THR A 383 -18.97 11.40 13.37
N LEU A 384 -19.70 10.70 12.52
CA LEU A 384 -19.91 11.02 11.10
C LEU A 384 -21.31 11.65 10.92
N LYS A 385 -21.40 12.80 10.28
CA LYS A 385 -22.67 13.32 9.76
C LYS A 385 -23.04 12.46 8.54
N LEU A 386 -24.29 12.02 8.47
CA LEU A 386 -24.75 11.29 7.30
C LEU A 386 -24.72 12.21 6.07
N LYS A 387 -24.33 11.66 4.94
CA LYS A 387 -24.38 12.33 3.63
C LYS A 387 -25.34 11.61 2.70
N PRO A 388 -25.98 12.34 1.75
CA PRO A 388 -26.76 11.72 0.68
C PRO A 388 -25.94 10.76 -0.18
N GLU A 389 -24.67 11.10 -0.42
CA GLU A 389 -23.76 10.32 -1.27
C GLU A 389 -23.54 8.92 -0.70
N THR A 390 -23.46 7.96 -1.61
CA THR A 390 -23.19 6.57 -1.31
C THR A 390 -21.77 6.15 -1.74
N CYS A 391 -21.29 5.02 -1.22
CA CYS A 391 -20.01 4.43 -1.65
C CYS A 391 -20.01 3.99 -3.12
N ALA A 392 -21.18 3.81 -3.73
CA ALA A 392 -21.33 3.45 -5.14
C ALA A 392 -21.13 4.64 -6.09
N GLU A 393 -21.06 5.86 -5.57
CA GLU A 393 -20.90 7.08 -6.35
C GLU A 393 -19.45 7.57 -6.37
N LEU A 394 -19.16 8.48 -7.30
CA LEU A 394 -17.83 9.08 -7.45
C LEU A 394 -17.67 10.38 -6.61
N GLY A 395 -18.53 10.58 -5.62
CA GLY A 395 -18.51 11.69 -4.67
C GLY A 395 -17.60 11.47 -3.46
N ASN A 396 -17.90 12.21 -2.39
CA ASN A 396 -17.23 12.08 -1.10
C ASN A 396 -18.21 11.63 -0.01
N PRO A 397 -18.56 10.35 0.07
CA PRO A 397 -19.46 9.82 1.08
C PRO A 397 -18.88 9.96 2.50
N ALA A 398 -19.73 9.88 3.52
CA ALA A 398 -19.28 9.87 4.91
C ALA A 398 -18.64 8.52 5.26
N PHE A 399 -17.41 8.32 4.82
CA PHE A 399 -16.62 7.10 4.93
C PHE A 399 -15.24 7.40 5.52
N ILE A 400 -14.81 6.60 6.51
CA ILE A 400 -13.44 6.56 7.01
C ILE A 400 -13.05 5.09 7.19
N GLY A 401 -12.02 4.64 6.48
CA GLY A 401 -11.65 3.23 6.41
C GLY A 401 -10.20 2.92 6.74
N LYS A 402 -9.96 1.67 7.09
CA LYS A 402 -8.65 1.06 7.33
C LYS A 402 -8.46 -0.12 6.40
N ARG A 403 -7.25 -0.28 5.84
CA ARG A 403 -6.91 -1.39 4.96
C ARG A 403 -7.11 -2.75 5.64
N GLN A 404 -7.63 -3.73 4.91
CA GLN A 404 -7.54 -5.14 5.30
C GLN A 404 -6.09 -5.59 5.18
N GLN A 405 -5.51 -6.12 6.27
CA GLN A 405 -4.07 -6.43 6.34
C GLN A 405 -3.76 -7.92 6.45
N HIS A 406 -4.78 -8.76 6.62
CA HIS A 406 -4.65 -10.22 6.74
C HIS A 406 -5.75 -10.91 5.93
N LEU A 407 -5.46 -12.12 5.46
CA LEU A 407 -6.45 -13.01 4.83
C LEU A 407 -7.43 -13.55 5.87
N TYR A 408 -6.95 -13.75 7.11
CA TYR A 408 -7.74 -14.16 8.26
C TYR A 408 -7.70 -13.05 9.31
N CYS A 409 -8.80 -12.36 9.49
CA CYS A 409 -8.87 -11.26 10.46
C CYS A 409 -10.28 -11.01 10.95
N THR A 410 -10.35 -10.28 12.06
CA THR A 410 -11.61 -9.79 12.64
C THR A 410 -11.54 -8.26 12.77
N THR A 411 -12.58 -7.57 12.31
CA THR A 411 -12.78 -6.14 12.54
C THR A 411 -14.08 -5.93 13.31
N GLU A 412 -14.02 -5.13 14.38
CA GLU A 412 -15.16 -4.81 15.23
C GLU A 412 -15.25 -3.29 15.45
N THR A 413 -16.48 -2.81 15.65
CA THR A 413 -16.75 -1.44 16.14
C THR A 413 -17.98 -1.42 17.06
N GLU A 414 -18.08 -0.39 17.90
CA GLU A 414 -19.30 -0.09 18.65
C GLU A 414 -19.96 1.14 18.06
N LEU A 415 -21.18 0.96 17.54
CA LEU A 415 -21.98 1.96 16.86
C LEU A 415 -23.08 2.50 17.77
N LEU A 416 -23.16 3.82 17.93
CA LEU A 416 -24.30 4.55 18.47
C LEU A 416 -24.95 5.33 17.33
N PHE A 417 -26.13 4.89 16.91
CA PHE A 417 -26.91 5.46 15.82
C PHE A 417 -28.39 5.23 16.03
N ALA A 418 -29.20 6.26 15.84
CA ALA A 418 -30.66 6.21 15.91
C ALA A 418 -31.21 6.67 14.54
N PRO A 419 -31.47 5.73 13.59
CA PRO A 419 -32.04 6.07 12.31
C PRO A 419 -33.44 6.67 12.47
N GLN A 420 -33.75 7.74 11.72
CA GLN A 420 -35.03 8.44 11.74
C GLN A 420 -35.88 8.10 10.51
N SER A 421 -35.28 7.52 9.48
CA SER A 421 -35.95 7.08 8.25
C SER A 421 -35.33 5.79 7.69
N ALA A 422 -36.01 5.15 6.75
CA ALA A 422 -35.50 3.96 6.07
C ALA A 422 -34.28 4.26 5.14
N SER A 423 -34.09 5.51 4.75
CA SER A 423 -32.94 5.93 3.94
C SER A 423 -31.66 6.06 4.76
N GLU A 424 -31.78 6.28 6.07
CA GLU A 424 -30.65 6.46 6.96
C GLU A 424 -30.01 5.13 7.40
N LYS A 425 -28.73 4.97 7.13
CA LYS A 425 -27.96 3.77 7.43
C LYS A 425 -26.58 4.14 7.95
N ALA A 426 -26.10 3.39 8.96
CA ALA A 426 -24.72 3.51 9.46
C ALA A 426 -24.18 2.17 9.92
N GLY A 427 -22.89 1.89 9.69
CA GLY A 427 -22.27 0.63 10.09
C GLY A 427 -20.88 0.41 9.51
N LEU A 428 -20.52 -0.87 9.34
CA LEU A 428 -19.27 -1.31 8.74
C LEU A 428 -19.46 -1.70 7.27
N VAL A 429 -18.60 -1.21 6.40
CA VAL A 429 -18.53 -1.63 5.01
C VAL A 429 -17.19 -2.34 4.76
N VAL A 430 -17.23 -3.49 4.07
CA VAL A 430 -16.05 -4.10 3.44
C VAL A 430 -16.05 -3.58 2.01
N PHE A 431 -15.15 -2.68 1.71
CA PHE A 431 -15.14 -1.90 0.48
C PHE A 431 -13.92 -2.22 -0.37
N GLN A 432 -14.13 -2.69 -1.59
CA GLN A 432 -13.09 -2.83 -2.62
C GLN A 432 -13.13 -1.61 -3.55
N ASP A 433 -14.26 -1.38 -4.20
CA ASP A 433 -14.51 -0.23 -5.08
C ASP A 433 -16.01 0.13 -5.11
N GLU A 434 -16.38 1.07 -5.98
CA GLU A 434 -17.76 1.57 -6.12
C GLU A 434 -18.77 0.48 -6.49
N LYS A 435 -18.31 -0.61 -7.11
CA LYS A 435 -19.13 -1.71 -7.61
C LYS A 435 -19.10 -2.95 -6.72
N HIS A 436 -18.09 -3.04 -5.83
CA HIS A 436 -17.79 -4.25 -5.06
C HIS A 436 -17.63 -3.91 -3.58
N PHE A 437 -18.71 -4.07 -2.80
CA PHE A 437 -18.70 -3.91 -1.33
C PHE A 437 -19.81 -4.73 -0.65
N TYR A 438 -19.60 -5.04 0.61
CA TYR A 438 -20.60 -5.53 1.57
C TYR A 438 -20.83 -4.48 2.64
N TYR A 439 -22.09 -4.16 2.95
CA TYR A 439 -22.44 -3.14 3.94
C TYR A 439 -23.32 -3.71 5.06
N LEU A 440 -22.74 -3.90 6.23
CA LEU A 440 -23.42 -4.27 7.49
C LEU A 440 -23.84 -2.99 8.21
N CYS A 441 -25.14 -2.70 8.27
CA CYS A 441 -25.62 -1.43 8.80
C CYS A 441 -26.86 -1.56 9.69
N LYS A 442 -26.96 -0.66 10.65
CA LYS A 442 -28.20 -0.37 11.39
C LYS A 442 -29.07 0.56 10.54
N SER A 443 -30.37 0.26 10.49
CA SER A 443 -31.36 1.01 9.71
C SER A 443 -32.74 0.98 10.37
N LEU A 444 -33.72 1.58 9.75
CA LEU A 444 -35.12 1.60 10.19
C LEU A 444 -36.03 1.14 9.04
N VAL A 445 -36.86 0.14 9.26
CA VAL A 445 -37.84 -0.34 8.28
C VAL A 445 -39.22 -0.41 8.95
N ASN A 446 -40.21 0.27 8.39
CA ASN A 446 -41.55 0.39 8.95
C ASN A 446 -41.57 0.79 10.44
N GLY A 447 -40.72 1.74 10.82
CA GLY A 447 -40.58 2.22 12.19
C GLY A 447 -39.85 1.27 13.14
N LYS A 448 -39.36 0.11 12.68
CA LYS A 448 -38.64 -0.87 13.49
C LYS A 448 -37.14 -0.84 13.20
N PRO A 449 -36.28 -0.81 14.23
CA PRO A 449 -34.83 -0.86 14.04
C PRO A 449 -34.40 -2.26 13.61
N LEU A 450 -33.54 -2.31 12.58
CA LEU A 450 -32.98 -3.54 12.02
C LEU A 450 -31.48 -3.43 11.85
N LEU A 451 -30.81 -4.58 11.90
CA LEU A 451 -29.53 -4.79 11.26
C LEU A 451 -29.74 -5.39 9.88
N GLN A 452 -29.06 -4.85 8.88
CA GLN A 452 -29.16 -5.32 7.51
C GLN A 452 -27.76 -5.51 6.93
N LEU A 453 -27.60 -6.54 6.09
CA LEU A 453 -26.41 -6.75 5.27
C LEU A 453 -26.79 -6.60 3.81
N PHE A 454 -26.13 -5.67 3.15
CA PHE A 454 -26.27 -5.44 1.71
C PHE A 454 -25.01 -5.87 0.97
N LYS A 455 -25.20 -6.34 -0.27
CA LYS A 455 -24.16 -6.57 -1.27
C LYS A 455 -24.39 -5.61 -2.43
N SER A 456 -23.36 -4.91 -2.87
CA SER A 456 -23.43 -4.09 -4.08
C SER A 456 -23.71 -4.93 -5.31
N GLN A 457 -24.36 -4.34 -6.31
CA GLN A 457 -24.62 -4.95 -7.60
C GLN A 457 -23.84 -4.16 -8.67
N PRO A 458 -22.83 -4.76 -9.35
CA PRO A 458 -22.01 -4.07 -10.35
C PRO A 458 -22.81 -3.43 -11.49
N ASP A 459 -23.93 -4.04 -11.87
CA ASP A 459 -24.78 -3.60 -12.97
C ASP A 459 -25.95 -2.71 -12.51
N ASP A 460 -26.25 -2.68 -11.20
CA ASP A 460 -27.27 -1.83 -10.59
C ASP A 460 -26.79 -1.24 -9.25
N GLN A 461 -25.87 -0.28 -9.35
CA GLN A 461 -25.20 0.31 -8.19
C GLN A 461 -26.13 1.04 -7.22
N GLN A 462 -27.32 1.46 -7.67
CA GLN A 462 -28.27 2.18 -6.83
C GLN A 462 -29.11 1.26 -5.95
N ASN A 463 -29.25 -0.02 -6.34
CA ASN A 463 -30.08 -0.99 -5.65
C ASN A 463 -29.26 -2.18 -5.14
N PRO A 464 -28.51 -2.03 -4.02
CA PRO A 464 -27.76 -3.13 -3.46
C PRO A 464 -28.69 -4.26 -2.99
N GLU A 465 -28.27 -5.49 -3.18
CA GLU A 465 -29.00 -6.71 -2.78
C GLU A 465 -29.02 -6.85 -1.24
N LEU A 466 -30.21 -7.03 -0.65
CA LEU A 466 -30.35 -7.38 0.75
C LEU A 466 -30.08 -8.87 0.96
N LEU A 467 -28.93 -9.20 1.57
CA LEU A 467 -28.55 -10.60 1.82
C LEU A 467 -29.15 -11.18 3.12
N ALA A 468 -29.26 -10.34 4.15
CA ALA A 468 -29.75 -10.76 5.46
C ALA A 468 -30.23 -9.57 6.28
N GLN A 469 -31.15 -9.82 7.23
CA GLN A 469 -31.56 -8.83 8.21
C GLN A 469 -32.00 -9.49 9.54
N ALA A 470 -31.87 -8.73 10.62
CA ALA A 470 -32.32 -9.14 11.96
C ALA A 470 -32.91 -7.95 12.72
N PRO A 471 -33.99 -8.17 13.52
CA PRO A 471 -34.55 -7.12 14.35
C PRO A 471 -33.61 -6.75 15.50
N LEU A 472 -33.60 -5.47 15.86
CA LEU A 472 -32.95 -4.96 17.05
C LEU A 472 -34.00 -4.58 18.10
N LYS A 473 -33.65 -4.74 19.38
CA LYS A 473 -34.54 -4.42 20.51
C LYS A 473 -34.75 -2.91 20.68
N SER A 474 -33.79 -2.08 20.25
CA SER A 474 -33.81 -0.64 20.46
C SER A 474 -33.23 0.13 19.28
N ALA A 475 -33.93 1.18 18.86
CA ALA A 475 -33.42 2.12 17.86
C ALA A 475 -32.26 2.99 18.40
N THR A 476 -32.24 3.32 19.68
CA THR A 476 -31.28 4.24 20.30
C THR A 476 -30.11 3.56 21.01
N ALA A 477 -30.22 2.27 21.35
CA ALA A 477 -29.14 1.55 22.02
C ALA A 477 -27.95 1.33 21.11
N LYS A 478 -26.77 1.26 21.73
CA LYS A 478 -25.53 0.86 21.06
C LYS A 478 -25.62 -0.57 20.53
N VAL A 479 -24.95 -0.83 19.43
CA VAL A 479 -24.76 -2.16 18.87
C VAL A 479 -23.30 -2.33 18.48
N ARG A 480 -22.72 -3.51 18.76
CA ARG A 480 -21.40 -3.86 18.23
C ARG A 480 -21.57 -4.62 16.93
N LEU A 481 -20.76 -4.27 15.96
CA LEU A 481 -20.71 -4.88 14.64
C LEU A 481 -19.38 -5.62 14.48
N ARG A 482 -19.41 -6.76 13.81
CA ARG A 482 -18.24 -7.58 13.53
C ARG A 482 -18.25 -8.04 12.07
N VAL A 483 -17.07 -7.99 11.46
CA VAL A 483 -16.75 -8.63 10.19
C VAL A 483 -15.56 -9.55 10.43
N GLU A 484 -15.66 -10.80 9.99
CA GLU A 484 -14.61 -11.81 10.05
C GLU A 484 -14.26 -12.22 8.62
N ALA A 485 -12.99 -12.05 8.22
CA ALA A 485 -12.44 -12.58 6.98
C ALA A 485 -11.76 -13.92 7.23
N ALA A 486 -11.99 -14.89 6.36
CA ALA A 486 -11.39 -16.22 6.45
C ALA A 486 -11.09 -16.76 5.03
N GLY A 487 -10.04 -16.20 4.41
CA GLY A 487 -9.67 -16.52 3.03
C GLY A 487 -10.76 -16.11 2.05
N ASP A 488 -11.44 -17.08 1.47
CA ASP A 488 -12.48 -16.93 0.45
C ASP A 488 -13.85 -16.48 0.99
N THR A 489 -13.99 -16.25 2.30
CA THR A 489 -15.28 -15.91 2.92
C THR A 489 -15.21 -14.72 3.87
N TYR A 490 -16.34 -13.99 3.97
CA TYR A 490 -16.64 -13.05 5.04
C TYR A 490 -17.83 -13.52 5.86
N SER A 491 -17.76 -13.38 7.18
CA SER A 491 -18.90 -13.56 8.09
C SER A 491 -19.23 -12.27 8.81
N PHE A 492 -20.52 -12.02 9.01
CA PHE A 492 -21.06 -10.78 9.56
C PHE A 492 -21.88 -11.06 10.79
N GLY A 493 -21.60 -10.36 11.89
CA GLY A 493 -22.29 -10.56 13.15
C GLY A 493 -22.48 -9.26 13.93
N PHE A 494 -23.30 -9.34 14.97
CA PHE A 494 -23.59 -8.22 15.86
C PHE A 494 -23.80 -8.65 17.31
N SER A 495 -23.71 -7.68 18.22
CA SER A 495 -24.01 -7.87 19.64
C SER A 495 -24.71 -6.64 20.22
N GLU A 496 -25.89 -6.84 20.81
CA GLU A 496 -26.66 -5.78 21.48
C GLU A 496 -26.21 -5.55 22.93
N ASN A 497 -25.54 -6.53 23.55
CA ASN A 497 -25.12 -6.47 24.96
C ASN A 497 -23.59 -6.40 25.16
N GLY A 498 -22.83 -6.42 24.04
CA GLY A 498 -21.37 -6.41 24.05
C GLY A 498 -20.70 -7.70 24.53
N LYS A 499 -21.45 -8.76 24.80
CA LYS A 499 -20.95 -10.04 25.31
C LYS A 499 -21.29 -11.22 24.39
N THR A 500 -22.54 -11.33 23.98
CA THR A 500 -23.05 -12.41 23.13
C THR A 500 -23.13 -11.92 21.70
N TRP A 501 -22.51 -12.66 20.78
CA TRP A 501 -22.55 -12.39 19.36
C TRP A 501 -23.63 -13.22 18.68
N THR A 502 -24.37 -12.57 17.79
CA THR A 502 -25.34 -13.20 16.89
C THR A 502 -24.79 -13.15 15.48
N SER A 503 -24.71 -14.29 14.81
CA SER A 503 -24.41 -14.33 13.38
C SER A 503 -25.59 -13.77 12.60
N LEU A 504 -25.31 -12.86 11.65
CA LEU A 504 -26.29 -12.35 10.70
C LEU A 504 -26.18 -13.08 9.36
N LYS A 505 -24.96 -13.32 8.91
CA LYS A 505 -24.64 -14.03 7.67
C LYS A 505 -23.27 -14.65 7.79
N ASP A 506 -23.19 -15.94 7.62
CA ASP A 506 -21.93 -16.67 7.55
C ASP A 506 -21.52 -16.92 6.10
N LYS A 507 -20.21 -16.95 5.86
CA LYS A 507 -19.58 -17.38 4.61
C LYS A 507 -20.13 -16.68 3.35
N ALA A 508 -20.27 -15.35 3.39
CA ALA A 508 -20.46 -14.58 2.18
C ALA A 508 -19.18 -14.64 1.31
N ASP A 509 -19.33 -14.72 0.00
CA ASP A 509 -18.23 -14.94 -0.94
C ASP A 509 -17.24 -13.75 -0.96
N ALA A 510 -16.02 -13.95 -0.45
CA ALA A 510 -14.98 -12.94 -0.46
C ALA A 510 -14.34 -12.73 -1.84
N ARG A 511 -14.46 -13.69 -2.77
CA ARG A 511 -13.95 -13.58 -4.14
C ARG A 511 -14.63 -12.45 -4.90
N PHE A 512 -15.89 -12.14 -4.56
CA PHE A 512 -16.62 -10.99 -5.08
C PHE A 512 -15.87 -9.66 -4.87
N LEU A 513 -15.13 -9.52 -3.76
CA LEU A 513 -14.33 -8.33 -3.44
C LEU A 513 -12.84 -8.46 -3.83
N SER A 514 -12.45 -9.58 -4.41
CA SER A 514 -11.06 -9.79 -4.84
C SER A 514 -10.74 -8.89 -6.04
N THR A 515 -9.49 -8.42 -6.10
CA THR A 515 -8.97 -7.70 -7.27
C THR A 515 -9.09 -8.53 -8.56
N GLN A 516 -9.02 -9.87 -8.47
CA GLN A 516 -9.23 -10.77 -9.62
C GLN A 516 -10.65 -10.62 -10.20
N THR A 517 -11.67 -10.38 -9.37
CA THR A 517 -13.07 -10.18 -9.79
C THR A 517 -13.37 -8.72 -10.11
N ALA A 518 -13.00 -7.81 -9.21
CA ALA A 518 -13.32 -6.39 -9.32
C ALA A 518 -12.46 -5.67 -10.36
N GLY A 519 -11.29 -6.22 -10.67
CA GLY A 519 -10.29 -5.55 -11.50
C GLY A 519 -9.56 -4.44 -10.75
N GLY A 520 -8.81 -3.63 -11.50
CA GLY A 520 -8.07 -2.51 -10.96
C GLY A 520 -6.85 -2.90 -10.15
N PHE A 521 -6.45 -2.03 -9.20
CA PHE A 521 -5.14 -2.09 -8.56
C PHE A 521 -5.17 -1.97 -7.04
N ILE A 522 -6.36 -1.89 -6.43
CA ILE A 522 -6.57 -1.63 -5.00
C ILE A 522 -6.93 -2.90 -4.23
N GLY A 523 -6.92 -2.81 -2.89
CA GLY A 523 -7.34 -3.88 -1.97
C GLY A 523 -8.50 -3.41 -1.09
N CYS A 524 -9.09 -4.33 -0.33
CA CYS A 524 -10.23 -4.07 0.53
C CYS A 524 -9.90 -3.17 1.73
N LEU A 525 -10.87 -2.33 2.09
CA LEU A 525 -10.89 -1.56 3.33
C LEU A 525 -12.09 -1.97 4.20
N PHE A 526 -11.90 -1.96 5.52
CA PHE A 526 -12.98 -1.93 6.50
C PHE A 526 -13.31 -0.47 6.82
N GLY A 527 -14.48 0.00 6.39
CA GLY A 527 -14.91 1.39 6.56
C GLY A 527 -16.01 1.57 7.59
N MET A 528 -15.87 2.58 8.45
CA MET A 528 -16.98 3.17 9.18
C MET A 528 -17.70 4.09 8.21
N TYR A 529 -18.96 3.78 7.93
CA TYR A 529 -19.70 4.40 6.85
C TYR A 529 -21.12 4.76 7.29
N ALA A 530 -21.57 5.94 6.88
CA ALA A 530 -22.92 6.44 7.15
C ALA A 530 -23.50 7.17 5.93
N THR A 531 -24.76 6.93 5.60
CA THR A 531 -25.43 7.56 4.46
C THR A 531 -26.92 7.75 4.73
N SER A 532 -27.51 8.72 4.07
CA SER A 532 -28.96 8.90 3.96
C SER A 532 -29.53 8.50 2.60
N SER A 533 -28.73 7.78 1.79
CA SER A 533 -29.16 7.16 0.52
C SER A 533 -29.93 8.16 -0.37
N GLY A 534 -29.31 9.29 -0.71
CA GLY A 534 -29.84 10.33 -1.57
C GLY A 534 -30.81 11.32 -0.90
N GLN A 535 -31.17 11.14 0.38
CA GLN A 535 -32.12 12.02 1.07
C GLN A 535 -31.42 13.04 1.97
N PRO A 536 -31.95 14.25 2.11
CA PRO A 536 -31.44 15.24 3.07
C PRO A 536 -31.60 14.73 4.51
N THR A 537 -30.60 14.98 5.37
CA THR A 537 -30.66 14.68 6.80
C THR A 537 -29.70 15.56 7.59
N THR A 538 -29.97 15.76 8.88
CA THR A 538 -29.06 16.35 9.86
C THR A 538 -28.55 15.32 10.87
N ASN A 539 -28.91 14.04 10.68
CA ASN A 539 -28.54 12.97 11.61
C ASN A 539 -27.05 12.62 11.52
N SER A 540 -26.55 11.95 12.55
CA SER A 540 -25.17 11.51 12.65
C SER A 540 -25.04 10.14 13.32
N ALA A 541 -23.96 9.44 13.04
CA ALA A 541 -23.63 8.15 13.62
C ALA A 541 -22.28 8.24 14.34
N SER A 542 -22.16 7.65 15.53
CA SER A 542 -20.92 7.65 16.30
C SER A 542 -20.35 6.24 16.41
N PHE A 543 -19.04 6.12 16.15
CA PHE A 543 -18.24 4.90 16.26
C PHE A 543 -17.26 5.09 17.43
N THR A 544 -17.44 4.34 18.50
CA THR A 544 -16.66 4.55 19.73
C THR A 544 -15.19 4.17 19.53
N TRP A 545 -14.93 3.10 18.79
CA TRP A 545 -13.60 2.55 18.50
C TRP A 545 -13.66 1.67 17.25
N LEU A 546 -12.50 1.39 16.67
CA LEU A 546 -12.30 0.36 15.64
C LEU A 546 -11.23 -0.62 16.15
N LYS A 547 -11.59 -1.90 16.32
CA LYS A 547 -10.69 -2.96 16.73
C LYS A 547 -10.39 -3.87 15.55
N TYR A 548 -9.13 -4.26 15.40
CA TYR A 548 -8.65 -5.16 14.38
C TYR A 548 -7.78 -6.27 14.99
N SER A 549 -7.90 -7.50 14.50
CA SER A 549 -7.05 -8.63 14.89
C SER A 549 -6.78 -9.51 13.68
N GLY A 550 -5.52 -9.63 13.29
CA GLY A 550 -5.05 -10.53 12.24
C GLY A 550 -4.59 -11.87 12.81
N ASN A 551 -4.78 -12.94 12.04
CA ASN A 551 -4.49 -14.31 12.47
C ASN A 551 -4.17 -15.23 11.28
N ASP A 552 -3.30 -14.78 10.37
CA ASP A 552 -2.89 -15.58 9.22
C ASP A 552 -2.13 -16.85 9.66
N PRO A 553 -2.49 -18.04 9.17
CA PRO A 553 -1.87 -19.29 9.59
C PRO A 553 -0.37 -19.37 9.35
N VAL A 554 0.13 -18.67 8.32
CA VAL A 554 1.54 -18.71 7.93
C VAL A 554 2.49 -18.09 8.97
N TYR A 555 1.98 -17.31 9.92
CA TYR A 555 2.76 -16.70 11.00
C TYR A 555 2.57 -17.40 12.37
N LYS A 556 2.02 -18.62 12.40
CA LYS A 556 1.79 -19.40 13.62
C LYS A 556 2.93 -20.36 13.92
#